data_cb66ae7542d2e464a9dedc3e8e32f7c1
#
_entry.id   cb66ae7542d2e464a9dedc3e8e32f7c1
#
_cell.length_a   1.000
_cell.length_b   1.000
_cell.length_c   1.000
_cell.angle_alpha   90.00
_cell.angle_beta   90.00
_cell.angle_gamma   90.00
#
_symmetry.space_group_name_H-M   'P 1'
#
loop_
_entity.id
_entity.type
_entity.pdbx_description
1 polymer ?
#
loop_
_entity_poly.entity_id
_entity_poly.type
_entity_poly.pdbx_seq_one_letter_code
_entity_poly.pdbx_strand_id
1 'polypeptide(L)'
;MTIHHLKVWPEFYAGLADGSKTAEVRWNDRDFQVGDMLHLYEYIPGPGPTGRWVTRTIGRVDDLGPLEMSGWVLLSFAPTVPDPEPSGFEEERA
;
A
#
# COMPACT_ATOMS: atom_id res chain seq x y z
N MET A 1 3.16 -2.19 15.69
CA MET A 1 2.72 -2.06 14.28
C MET A 1 1.26 -1.66 14.25
N THR A 2 0.94 -0.67 13.46
CA THR A 2 -0.42 -0.18 13.31
C THR A 2 -0.94 -0.55 11.92
N ILE A 3 -2.23 -0.85 11.82
CA ILE A 3 -2.89 -1.08 10.53
C ILE A 3 -3.73 0.15 10.23
N HIS A 4 -3.45 0.76 9.08
CA HIS A 4 -4.20 1.93 8.62
C HIS A 4 -5.13 1.52 7.48
N HIS A 5 -6.42 1.84 7.62
CA HIS A 5 -7.42 1.52 6.60
C HIS A 5 -7.60 2.74 5.71
N LEU A 6 -7.22 2.64 4.45
CA LEU A 6 -7.24 3.76 3.52
C LEU A 6 -8.07 3.40 2.30
N LYS A 7 -8.97 4.30 1.92
CA LYS A 7 -9.74 4.10 0.71
C LYS A 7 -8.94 4.56 -0.51
N VAL A 8 -9.08 3.82 -1.61
CA VAL A 8 -8.38 4.06 -2.86
C VAL A 8 -9.39 4.04 -3.99
N TRP A 9 -9.36 5.06 -4.84
CA TRP A 9 -10.25 5.11 -5.98
C TRP A 9 -9.85 4.07 -7.02
N PRO A 10 -10.82 3.58 -7.84
CA PRO A 10 -10.57 2.48 -8.76
C PRO A 10 -9.37 2.69 -9.69
N GLU A 11 -9.18 3.91 -10.20
CA GLU A 11 -8.09 4.19 -11.13
C GLU A 11 -6.71 3.99 -10.50
N PHE A 12 -6.62 4.12 -9.17
CA PHE A 12 -5.36 3.88 -8.46
C PHE A 12 -5.29 2.46 -7.92
N TYR A 13 -6.43 1.87 -7.63
CA TYR A 13 -6.49 0.51 -7.09
C TYR A 13 -5.91 -0.50 -8.07
N ALA A 14 -6.16 -0.33 -9.37
CA ALA A 14 -5.68 -1.26 -10.39
C ALA A 14 -4.16 -1.42 -10.32
N GLY A 15 -3.43 -0.32 -10.18
CA GLY A 15 -1.97 -0.37 -10.07
C GLY A 15 -1.49 -1.02 -8.78
N LEU A 16 -2.24 -0.84 -7.70
CA LEU A 16 -1.93 -1.52 -6.44
C LEU A 16 -2.13 -3.01 -6.58
N ALA A 17 -3.23 -3.42 -7.22
CA ALA A 17 -3.58 -4.82 -7.35
C ALA A 17 -2.59 -5.57 -8.24
N ASP A 18 -2.11 -4.95 -9.32
CA ASP A 18 -1.19 -5.60 -10.25
C ASP A 18 0.28 -5.39 -9.86
N GLY A 19 0.55 -4.62 -8.81
CA GLY A 19 1.90 -4.39 -8.31
C GLY A 19 2.69 -3.29 -9.02
N SER A 20 2.11 -2.63 -10.02
CA SER A 20 2.82 -1.56 -10.73
C SER A 20 2.91 -0.28 -9.93
N LYS A 21 1.99 -0.07 -8.98
CA LYS A 21 2.01 1.09 -8.09
C LYS A 21 2.64 0.67 -6.77
N THR A 22 3.80 1.25 -6.44
CA THR A 22 4.61 0.83 -5.30
C THR A 22 4.70 1.88 -4.20
N ALA A 23 3.91 2.96 -4.30
CA ALA A 23 3.94 4.03 -3.31
C ALA A 23 2.60 4.76 -3.30
N GLU A 24 2.34 5.46 -2.21
CA GLU A 24 1.11 6.22 -1.97
C GLU A 24 1.49 7.58 -1.40
N VAL A 25 0.89 8.66 -1.93
CA VAL A 25 1.03 9.98 -1.34
C VAL A 25 -0.19 10.20 -0.45
N ARG A 26 0.05 10.54 0.82
CA ARG A 26 -1.03 10.75 1.79
C ARG A 26 -0.78 11.97 2.66
N TRP A 27 -1.87 12.59 3.09
CA TRP A 27 -1.82 13.55 4.18
C TRP A 27 -1.46 12.78 5.45
N ASN A 28 -0.44 13.26 6.18
CA ASN A 28 0.07 12.53 7.34
C ASN A 28 -0.79 12.81 8.57
N ASP A 29 -2.05 12.39 8.54
CA ASP A 29 -2.98 12.57 9.64
C ASP A 29 -3.02 11.36 10.59
N ARG A 30 -2.21 10.36 10.34
CA ARG A 30 -2.22 9.09 11.08
C ARG A 30 -0.86 8.70 11.63
N ASP A 31 0.09 9.60 11.57
CA ASP A 31 1.45 9.34 12.06
C ASP A 31 2.00 8.02 11.49
N PHE A 32 2.04 7.93 10.16
CA PHE A 32 2.52 6.72 9.48
C PHE A 32 3.97 6.44 9.85
N GLN A 33 4.23 5.17 10.20
CA GLN A 33 5.56 4.71 10.60
C GLN A 33 6.01 3.56 9.71
N VAL A 34 7.34 3.46 9.50
CA VAL A 34 7.91 2.29 8.82
C VAL A 34 7.52 1.04 9.60
N GLY A 35 7.09 0.02 8.88
CA GLY A 35 6.62 -1.23 9.49
C GLY A 35 5.12 -1.29 9.68
N ASP A 36 4.42 -0.16 9.62
CA ASP A 36 2.96 -0.17 9.69
C ASP A 36 2.38 -0.83 8.44
N MET A 37 1.20 -1.40 8.57
CA MET A 37 0.51 -2.04 7.45
C MET A 37 -0.59 -1.12 6.93
N LEU A 38 -0.71 -1.07 5.62
CA LEU A 38 -1.78 -0.35 4.94
C LEU A 38 -2.79 -1.37 4.43
N HIS A 39 -4.05 -1.20 4.82
CA HIS A 39 -5.19 -1.92 4.25
C HIS A 39 -5.84 -0.98 3.25
N LEU A 40 -5.55 -1.20 1.97
CA LEU A 40 -5.95 -0.31 0.88
C LEU A 40 -7.17 -0.92 0.20
N TYR A 41 -8.35 -0.32 0.42
CA TYR A 41 -9.58 -0.88 -0.10
C TYR A 41 -10.14 0.00 -1.21
N GLU A 42 -10.61 -0.65 -2.26
CA GLU A 42 -11.20 0.07 -3.39
C GLU A 42 -12.52 0.70 -2.98
N TYR A 43 -12.70 1.96 -3.33
CA TYR A 43 -13.86 2.73 -2.94
C TYR A 43 -14.32 3.56 -4.14
N ILE A 44 -15.61 3.46 -4.45
CA ILE A 44 -16.23 4.24 -5.51
C ILE A 44 -17.08 5.32 -4.84
N PRO A 45 -16.80 6.61 -5.08
CA PRO A 45 -17.61 7.68 -4.49
C PRO A 45 -19.08 7.48 -4.88
N GLY A 46 -19.96 7.52 -3.90
CA GLY A 46 -21.39 7.23 -4.05
C GLY A 46 -21.70 5.81 -3.59
N PRO A 47 -21.44 4.78 -4.42
CA PRO A 47 -21.69 3.38 -4.00
C PRO A 47 -20.88 2.91 -2.80
N GLY A 48 -19.62 3.37 -2.66
CA GLY A 48 -18.83 3.00 -1.51
C GLY A 48 -17.84 1.86 -1.79
N PRO A 49 -17.45 1.11 -0.74
CA PRO A 49 -16.47 0.03 -0.90
C PRO A 49 -16.96 -1.05 -1.87
N THR A 50 -16.05 -1.54 -2.71
CA THR A 50 -16.39 -2.58 -3.70
C THR A 50 -16.21 -3.99 -3.15
N GLY A 51 -15.54 -4.14 -2.02
CA GLY A 51 -15.18 -5.44 -1.46
C GLY A 51 -13.80 -5.90 -1.86
N ARG A 52 -13.08 -5.15 -2.72
CA ARG A 52 -11.71 -5.49 -3.10
C ARG A 52 -10.72 -4.69 -2.29
N TRP A 53 -9.64 -5.31 -1.89
CA TRP A 53 -8.60 -4.66 -1.08
C TRP A 53 -7.27 -5.39 -1.24
N VAL A 54 -6.20 -4.67 -0.93
CA VAL A 54 -4.85 -5.25 -0.85
C VAL A 54 -4.19 -4.70 0.41
N THR A 55 -3.18 -5.42 0.90
CA THR A 55 -2.36 -4.94 2.02
C THR A 55 -0.95 -4.69 1.54
N ARG A 56 -0.31 -3.67 2.14
CA ARG A 56 1.09 -3.34 1.88
C ARG A 56 1.72 -2.91 3.18
N THR A 57 3.01 -3.20 3.34
CA THR A 57 3.77 -2.75 4.51
C THR A 57 4.55 -1.51 4.12
N ILE A 58 4.56 -0.51 5.00
CA ILE A 58 5.33 0.71 4.76
C ILE A 58 6.81 0.38 4.95
N GLY A 59 7.60 0.57 3.88
CA GLY A 59 9.05 0.39 3.95
C GLY A 59 9.81 1.69 4.13
N ARG A 60 9.20 2.82 3.77
CA ARG A 60 9.82 4.12 3.88
C ARG A 60 8.77 5.20 3.95
N VAL A 61 9.01 6.22 4.76
CA VAL A 61 8.15 7.41 4.86
C VAL A 61 9.00 8.62 4.52
N ASP A 62 8.65 9.35 3.48
CA ASP A 62 9.34 10.58 3.10
C ASP A 62 8.44 11.78 3.31
N ASP A 63 8.93 12.77 4.04
CA ASP A 63 8.24 14.04 4.26
C ASP A 63 8.35 14.86 2.97
N LEU A 64 7.23 15.31 2.44
CA LEU A 64 7.20 16.09 1.21
C LEU A 64 7.24 17.61 1.45
N GLY A 65 7.46 18.02 2.69
CA GLY A 65 7.64 19.44 3.02
C GLY A 65 8.68 20.14 2.16
N PRO A 66 9.86 19.54 1.90
CA PRO A 66 10.85 20.16 1.02
C PRO A 66 10.37 20.42 -0.41
N LEU A 67 9.31 19.74 -0.84
CA LEU A 67 8.67 19.98 -2.14
C LEU A 67 7.47 20.92 -2.02
N GLU A 68 7.42 21.68 -0.92
CA GLU A 68 6.33 22.61 -0.62
C GLU A 68 4.98 21.90 -0.48
N MET A 69 5.01 20.66 -0.02
CA MET A 69 3.83 19.87 0.29
C MET A 69 3.84 19.55 1.78
N SER A 70 3.82 20.59 2.58
CA SER A 70 3.87 20.45 4.04
C SER A 70 2.69 19.63 4.55
N GLY A 71 2.98 18.63 5.40
CA GLY A 71 1.96 17.75 5.94
C GLY A 71 1.69 16.52 5.08
N TRP A 72 2.26 16.43 3.88
CA TRP A 72 2.12 15.26 3.01
C TRP A 72 3.34 14.38 3.12
N VAL A 73 3.13 13.08 2.94
CA VAL A 73 4.20 12.08 2.96
C VAL A 73 4.06 11.15 1.77
N LEU A 74 5.20 10.62 1.33
CA LEU A 74 5.25 9.54 0.37
C LEU A 74 5.50 8.26 1.17
N LEU A 75 4.58 7.32 1.05
CA LEU A 75 4.67 6.01 1.69
C LEU A 75 5.13 5.02 0.64
N SER A 76 6.38 4.59 0.73
CA SER A 76 6.93 3.59 -0.19
C SER A 76 6.74 2.22 0.43
N PHE A 77 6.26 1.26 -0.37
CA PHE A 77 5.94 -0.07 0.14
C PHE A 77 7.22 -0.91 0.24
N ALA A 78 7.32 -1.68 1.30
CA ALA A 78 8.34 -2.69 1.40
C ALA A 78 8.14 -3.72 0.28
N PRO A 79 9.24 -4.30 -0.25
CA PRO A 79 9.09 -5.33 -1.27
C PRO A 79 8.20 -6.45 -0.78
N THR A 80 7.25 -6.88 -1.63
CA THR A 80 6.45 -8.05 -1.34
C THR A 80 7.30 -9.28 -1.57
N VAL A 81 7.33 -10.13 -0.55
CA VAL A 81 7.97 -11.43 -0.72
C VAL A 81 6.87 -12.38 -1.12
N PRO A 82 6.97 -13.02 -2.29
CA PRO A 82 5.95 -14.00 -2.68
C PRO A 82 5.88 -15.09 -1.63
N ASP A 83 4.69 -15.65 -1.43
CA ASP A 83 4.53 -16.77 -0.53
C ASP A 83 5.50 -17.89 -0.95
N PRO A 84 6.10 -18.60 0.01
CA PRO A 84 6.95 -19.71 -0.34
C PRO A 84 6.16 -20.71 -1.18
N GLU A 85 6.82 -21.27 -2.19
CA GLU A 85 6.19 -22.30 -2.98
C GLU A 85 5.73 -23.42 -2.05
N PRO A 86 4.52 -23.88 -2.25
CA PRO A 86 4.13 -25.09 -1.56
C PRO A 86 5.09 -26.12 -2.09
N SER A 87 5.91 -26.53 -1.46
CA SER A 87 7.01 -27.14 -1.90
C SER A 87 7.04 -28.10 -2.90
N GLY A 88 7.30 -27.87 -3.40
CA GLY A 88 7.46 -28.26 -4.35
C GLY A 88 8.21 -27.52 -5.07
N PHE A 89 8.14 -27.09 -4.92
CA PHE A 89 8.51 -26.46 -5.41
C PHE A 89 9.23 -26.24 -5.54
N GLU A 90 9.31 -26.44 -5.46
CA GLU A 90 9.92 -26.15 -5.44
C GLU A 90 10.54 -26.10 -5.81
N GLU A 91 10.65 -26.67 -5.97
CA GLU A 91 11.21 -26.65 -6.14
C GLU A 91 11.47 -26.51 -6.78
N GLU A 92 11.34 -26.88 -6.97
CA GLU A 92 11.54 -26.73 -7.31
C GLU A 92 11.72 -26.27 -7.99
N ARG A 93 11.79 -26.56 -8.16
CA ARG A 93 11.96 -26.10 -8.55
C ARG A 93 12.57 -26.10 -8.94
N ALA A 94 12.69 -26.59 -9.01
CA ALA A 94 13.10 -26.54 -9.19
C ALA A 94 13.26 -26.52 -9.42
#